data_81935635c32582500608b678fd0e8190
#
_entry.id   81935635c32582500608b678fd0e8190
#
_cell.length_a   1.000
_cell.length_b   1.000
_cell.length_c   1.000
_cell.angle_alpha   90.00
_cell.angle_beta   90.00
_cell.angle_gamma   90.00
#
_symmetry.space_group_name_H-M   'P 1'
#
loop_
_entity.id
_entity.type
_entity.pdbx_description
1 polymer ?
#
loop_
_entity_poly.entity_id
_entity_poly.type
_entity_poly.pdbx_seq_one_letter_code
_entity_poly.pdbx_strand_id
1 'polypeptide(L)'
;MQQPLEQAVAETILQRFESFYSRFLEITQGSKSRFENSDWLGVQLAGRERIRLYDHHVGATASSIRQMMGEHHATQELLKRVKSAFSDLLPRCDNFEVAESFFNSVYRRIFRHRNIRDENLYIHPFVSRGEQPDLNALLRVYRTDLAHLPQTLSQLLGDYSFTLPYEDKQRDIVDIYRHLAENGPQILHDEPFAIELLKEVFYRNKGAYLVGLIRARDQVFPFILPLLSTGHSIYVDTVIFEPDLASIVFGFARAYFMVYAREPALFVAFLRQIMPHKPDYEIYNAIGCQKHGKTELYRHYRHHLAQSRDQFIIAPGIKGMVMSVFTLPSYDVVFKVIKDEFTPPKDVSHEQVKAKYRLVKQHDRVGRMADTQEFTNFEFPLDRISPELLAELKTVAPSALTISDDKLVIKHLYTERKMIPLNLYLDKADEQQTRLALEEYGNAIKQLAAANIFPGDMLFKNFGVTRHGRVVFYDYDEICYMTECNFRQIPPPRYPEDEWSAEPWYSVAPNDIFPEEFATFLLQKPQVREIMLQLHKEMFDANYWKMLQSNIKVGVFEDVYPYRRKKRFKYQRGG
;
A
#
# COMPACT_ATOMS: atom_id res chain seq x y z
N MET A 1 -35.95 -28.11 -20.79
CA MET A 1 -34.59 -28.21 -21.34
C MET A 1 -33.62 -27.96 -20.19
N GLN A 2 -32.66 -28.84 -19.96
CA GLN A 2 -31.62 -28.58 -18.98
C GLN A 2 -30.76 -27.40 -19.48
N GLN A 3 -30.46 -26.45 -18.58
CA GLN A 3 -29.59 -25.31 -18.88
C GLN A 3 -28.19 -25.82 -19.30
N PRO A 4 -27.54 -25.23 -20.33
CA PRO A 4 -26.18 -25.60 -20.71
C PRO A 4 -25.21 -25.47 -19.53
N LEU A 5 -24.27 -26.40 -19.38
CA LEU A 5 -23.36 -26.46 -18.25
C LEU A 5 -22.52 -25.16 -18.14
N GLU A 6 -22.03 -24.64 -19.27
CA GLU A 6 -21.27 -23.39 -19.34
C GLU A 6 -22.06 -22.19 -18.79
N GLN A 7 -23.36 -22.13 -19.10
CA GLN A 7 -24.26 -21.10 -18.58
C GLN A 7 -24.43 -21.21 -17.06
N ALA A 8 -24.73 -22.42 -16.58
CA ALA A 8 -24.89 -22.66 -15.14
C ALA A 8 -23.63 -22.35 -14.34
N VAL A 9 -22.45 -22.65 -14.89
CA VAL A 9 -21.17 -22.34 -14.27
C VAL A 9 -20.92 -20.83 -14.26
N ALA A 10 -21.18 -20.13 -15.37
CA ALA A 10 -21.01 -18.68 -15.47
C ALA A 10 -21.91 -17.94 -14.46
N GLU A 11 -23.19 -18.33 -14.37
CA GLU A 11 -24.13 -17.77 -13.39
C GLU A 11 -23.70 -18.05 -11.95
N THR A 12 -23.20 -19.26 -11.69
CA THR A 12 -22.66 -19.60 -10.36
C THR A 12 -21.48 -18.70 -9.98
N ILE A 13 -20.57 -18.43 -10.92
CA ILE A 13 -19.44 -17.52 -10.66
C ILE A 13 -19.95 -16.12 -10.33
N LEU A 14 -20.91 -15.60 -11.12
CA LEU A 14 -21.44 -14.26 -10.91
C LEU A 14 -22.18 -14.15 -9.56
N GLN A 15 -23.07 -15.08 -9.24
CA GLN A 15 -23.80 -15.10 -7.96
C GLN A 15 -22.85 -15.15 -6.75
N ARG A 16 -21.78 -15.97 -6.84
CA ARG A 16 -20.76 -16.07 -5.79
C ARG A 16 -19.94 -14.78 -5.67
N PHE A 17 -19.66 -14.12 -6.78
CA PHE A 17 -19.04 -12.80 -6.78
C PHE A 17 -19.94 -11.75 -6.13
N GLU A 18 -21.22 -11.69 -6.49
CA GLU A 18 -22.19 -10.77 -5.90
C GLU A 18 -22.33 -10.99 -4.39
N SER A 19 -22.40 -12.25 -3.94
CA SER A 19 -22.41 -12.60 -2.52
C SER A 19 -21.13 -12.15 -1.79
N PHE A 20 -19.98 -12.36 -2.41
CA PHE A 20 -18.70 -11.85 -1.90
C PHE A 20 -18.73 -10.33 -1.77
N TYR A 21 -19.12 -9.63 -2.84
CA TYR A 21 -19.04 -8.18 -2.89
C TYR A 21 -20.04 -7.51 -1.94
N SER A 22 -21.24 -8.08 -1.81
CA SER A 22 -22.24 -7.65 -0.83
C SER A 22 -21.68 -7.75 0.60
N ARG A 23 -21.08 -8.90 0.97
CA ARG A 23 -20.44 -9.06 2.29
C ARG A 23 -19.27 -8.11 2.50
N PHE A 24 -18.47 -7.86 1.45
CA PHE A 24 -17.38 -6.88 1.49
C PHE A 24 -17.89 -5.46 1.78
N LEU A 25 -19.01 -5.06 1.18
CA LEU A 25 -19.65 -3.77 1.43
C LEU A 25 -20.26 -3.70 2.84
N GLU A 26 -20.89 -4.76 3.34
CA GLU A 26 -21.42 -4.82 4.72
C GLU A 26 -20.33 -4.59 5.76
N ILE A 27 -19.19 -5.29 5.64
CA ILE A 27 -18.04 -5.10 6.54
C ILE A 27 -17.58 -3.63 6.50
N THR A 28 -17.58 -3.06 5.30
CA THR A 28 -17.16 -1.67 5.06
C THR A 28 -18.12 -0.67 5.71
N GLN A 29 -19.43 -0.86 5.57
CA GLN A 29 -20.45 0.02 6.18
C GLN A 29 -20.31 0.13 7.70
N GLY A 30 -19.88 -0.95 8.37
CA GLY A 30 -19.60 -0.92 9.81
C GLY A 30 -18.45 0.01 10.23
N SER A 31 -17.71 0.61 9.29
CA SER A 31 -16.54 1.46 9.62
C SER A 31 -16.93 2.77 10.29
N LYS A 32 -18.07 3.36 9.93
CA LYS A 32 -18.59 4.55 10.61
C LYS A 32 -18.82 4.30 12.09
N SER A 33 -19.55 3.25 12.43
CA SER A 33 -19.84 2.88 13.82
C SER A 33 -18.57 2.59 14.61
N ARG A 34 -17.60 1.86 14.00
CA ARG A 34 -16.30 1.59 14.67
C ARG A 34 -15.53 2.88 14.94
N PHE A 35 -15.50 3.81 14.00
CA PHE A 35 -14.86 5.12 14.17
C PHE A 35 -15.52 5.92 15.29
N GLU A 36 -16.84 6.04 15.28
CA GLU A 36 -17.60 6.83 16.25
C GLU A 36 -17.51 6.24 17.66
N ASN A 37 -17.47 4.91 17.80
CA ASN A 37 -17.32 4.23 19.09
C ASN A 37 -15.86 4.02 19.51
N SER A 38 -14.89 4.53 18.75
CA SER A 38 -13.45 4.29 18.97
C SER A 38 -13.08 2.80 19.09
N ASP A 39 -13.80 1.95 18.35
CA ASP A 39 -13.56 0.49 18.31
C ASP A 39 -12.37 0.15 17.38
N TRP A 40 -11.17 0.47 17.85
CA TRP A 40 -9.94 0.28 17.07
C TRP A 40 -9.58 -1.20 16.87
N LEU A 41 -9.99 -2.06 17.79
CA LEU A 41 -9.86 -3.51 17.63
C LEU A 41 -10.78 -4.02 16.50
N GLY A 42 -12.03 -3.58 16.50
CA GLY A 42 -12.99 -3.90 15.45
C GLY A 42 -12.55 -3.41 14.07
N VAL A 43 -11.89 -2.25 13.97
CA VAL A 43 -11.29 -1.77 12.72
C VAL A 43 -10.25 -2.76 12.19
N GLN A 44 -9.38 -3.28 13.07
CA GLN A 44 -8.34 -4.25 12.69
C GLN A 44 -8.92 -5.59 12.28
N LEU A 45 -9.91 -6.08 13.03
CA LEU A 45 -10.59 -7.35 12.73
C LEU A 45 -11.33 -7.27 11.39
N ALA A 46 -12.04 -6.18 11.13
CA ALA A 46 -12.71 -5.93 9.86
C ALA A 46 -11.74 -5.88 8.67
N GLY A 47 -10.56 -5.25 8.85
CA GLY A 47 -9.51 -5.25 7.84
C GLY A 47 -9.02 -6.65 7.50
N ARG A 48 -8.76 -7.48 8.52
CA ARG A 48 -8.35 -8.89 8.34
C ARG A 48 -9.45 -9.73 7.71
N GLU A 49 -10.71 -9.53 8.11
CA GLU A 49 -11.87 -10.22 7.53
C GLU A 49 -11.98 -9.92 6.03
N ARG A 50 -11.91 -8.64 5.61
CA ARG A 50 -11.95 -8.25 4.20
C ARG A 50 -10.86 -8.90 3.36
N ILE A 51 -9.61 -9.00 3.89
CA ILE A 51 -8.49 -9.62 3.17
C ILE A 51 -8.76 -11.13 2.96
N ARG A 52 -9.29 -11.83 3.97
CA ARG A 52 -9.56 -13.28 3.91
C ARG A 52 -10.80 -13.63 3.10
N LEU A 53 -11.79 -12.74 3.10
CA LEU A 53 -13.09 -12.95 2.47
C LEU A 53 -12.97 -13.35 0.99
N TYR A 54 -12.13 -12.64 0.23
CA TYR A 54 -11.93 -12.91 -1.19
C TYR A 54 -11.38 -14.32 -1.44
N ASP A 55 -10.31 -14.70 -0.75
CA ASP A 55 -9.67 -16.00 -0.93
C ASP A 55 -10.58 -17.16 -0.52
N HIS A 56 -11.42 -16.94 0.51
CA HIS A 56 -12.45 -17.89 0.94
C HIS A 56 -13.50 -18.10 -0.17
N HIS A 57 -14.10 -17.03 -0.69
CA HIS A 57 -15.12 -17.11 -1.74
C HIS A 57 -14.56 -17.71 -3.04
N VAL A 58 -13.38 -17.32 -3.48
CA VAL A 58 -12.72 -17.92 -4.66
C VAL A 58 -12.50 -19.42 -4.46
N GLY A 59 -12.03 -19.82 -3.27
CA GLY A 59 -11.81 -21.25 -2.96
C GLY A 59 -13.09 -22.06 -2.99
N ALA A 60 -14.14 -21.58 -2.32
CA ALA A 60 -15.45 -22.20 -2.28
C ALA A 60 -16.10 -22.30 -3.68
N THR A 61 -16.01 -21.20 -4.47
CA THR A 61 -16.52 -21.18 -5.85
C THR A 61 -15.79 -22.18 -6.73
N ALA A 62 -14.46 -22.23 -6.69
CA ALA A 62 -13.68 -23.19 -7.48
C ALA A 62 -14.02 -24.65 -7.12
N SER A 63 -14.25 -24.93 -5.84
CA SER A 63 -14.68 -26.26 -5.38
C SER A 63 -16.07 -26.64 -5.90
N SER A 64 -17.04 -25.72 -5.79
CA SER A 64 -18.40 -25.94 -6.32
C SER A 64 -18.38 -26.19 -7.83
N ILE A 65 -17.59 -25.42 -8.59
CA ILE A 65 -17.50 -25.59 -10.05
C ILE A 65 -16.86 -26.91 -10.42
N ARG A 66 -15.80 -27.34 -9.72
CA ARG A 66 -15.23 -28.69 -9.95
C ARG A 66 -16.25 -29.80 -9.72
N GLN A 67 -17.09 -29.66 -8.71
CA GLN A 67 -18.15 -30.62 -8.44
C GLN A 67 -19.22 -30.62 -9.56
N MET A 68 -19.62 -29.45 -10.08
CA MET A 68 -20.56 -29.32 -11.18
C MET A 68 -20.03 -29.94 -12.48
N MET A 69 -18.73 -29.74 -12.75
CA MET A 69 -18.07 -30.24 -13.98
C MET A 69 -17.68 -31.71 -13.89
N GLY A 70 -17.59 -32.31 -12.66
CA GLY A 70 -16.91 -33.58 -12.43
C GLY A 70 -15.38 -33.39 -12.53
N GLU A 71 -14.61 -34.17 -11.73
CA GLU A 71 -13.17 -33.98 -11.62
C GLU A 71 -12.37 -34.10 -12.92
N HIS A 72 -12.90 -34.83 -13.90
CA HIS A 72 -12.23 -35.12 -15.17
C HIS A 72 -12.67 -34.22 -16.35
N HIS A 73 -13.61 -33.29 -16.16
CA HIS A 73 -14.24 -32.54 -17.25
C HIS A 73 -13.87 -31.03 -17.27
N ALA A 74 -13.04 -30.53 -16.34
CA ALA A 74 -12.55 -29.16 -16.36
C ALA A 74 -11.51 -28.97 -17.50
N THR A 75 -11.97 -28.89 -18.75
CA THR A 75 -11.12 -28.67 -19.92
C THR A 75 -10.96 -27.18 -20.21
N GLN A 76 -9.88 -26.81 -20.88
CA GLN A 76 -9.64 -25.44 -21.33
C GLN A 76 -10.76 -24.96 -22.27
N GLU A 77 -11.26 -25.85 -23.13
CA GLU A 77 -12.32 -25.55 -24.10
C GLU A 77 -13.66 -25.29 -23.42
N LEU A 78 -14.03 -26.07 -22.40
CA LEU A 78 -15.24 -25.80 -21.61
C LEU A 78 -15.14 -24.44 -20.92
N LEU A 79 -14.00 -24.11 -20.31
CA LEU A 79 -13.83 -22.83 -19.62
C LEU A 79 -13.77 -21.64 -20.57
N LYS A 80 -13.35 -21.82 -21.82
CA LYS A 80 -13.50 -20.81 -22.87
C LYS A 80 -14.97 -20.50 -23.13
N ARG A 81 -15.84 -21.52 -23.23
CA ARG A 81 -17.31 -21.32 -23.35
C ARG A 81 -17.90 -20.68 -22.09
N VAL A 82 -17.44 -21.09 -20.90
CA VAL A 82 -17.85 -20.46 -19.63
C VAL A 82 -17.47 -18.98 -19.62
N LYS A 83 -16.27 -18.62 -20.09
CA LYS A 83 -15.86 -17.20 -20.20
C LYS A 83 -16.79 -16.43 -21.13
N SER A 84 -17.15 -17.00 -22.30
CA SER A 84 -18.10 -16.36 -23.22
C SER A 84 -19.44 -16.12 -22.55
N ALA A 85 -20.04 -17.16 -21.92
CA ALA A 85 -21.28 -17.03 -21.19
C ALA A 85 -21.21 -16.02 -20.02
N PHE A 86 -20.09 -15.97 -19.31
CA PHE A 86 -19.86 -14.99 -18.24
C PHE A 86 -19.77 -13.57 -18.80
N SER A 87 -19.13 -13.39 -19.97
CA SER A 87 -19.05 -12.09 -20.64
C SER A 87 -20.43 -11.53 -21.01
N ASP A 88 -21.37 -12.39 -21.38
CA ASP A 88 -22.75 -11.99 -21.70
C ASP A 88 -23.54 -11.50 -20.48
N LEU A 89 -23.09 -11.88 -19.27
CA LEU A 89 -23.70 -11.45 -17.99
C LEU A 89 -23.12 -10.13 -17.47
N LEU A 90 -21.84 -9.81 -17.78
CA LEU A 90 -21.12 -8.65 -17.25
C LEU A 90 -21.79 -7.30 -17.48
N PRO A 91 -22.45 -7.00 -18.63
CA PRO A 91 -23.12 -5.71 -18.84
C PRO A 91 -24.20 -5.36 -17.81
N ARG A 92 -24.70 -6.35 -17.07
CA ARG A 92 -25.69 -6.17 -16.00
C ARG A 92 -25.07 -5.95 -14.62
N CYS A 93 -23.75 -5.97 -14.54
CA CYS A 93 -23.00 -5.89 -13.29
C CYS A 93 -22.35 -4.51 -13.15
N ASP A 94 -22.74 -3.70 -12.16
CA ASP A 94 -22.23 -2.34 -11.94
C ASP A 94 -20.71 -2.31 -11.71
N ASN A 95 -20.14 -3.38 -11.14
CA ASN A 95 -18.71 -3.55 -10.81
C ASN A 95 -18.06 -4.69 -11.60
N PHE A 96 -18.40 -4.76 -12.89
CA PHE A 96 -17.97 -5.84 -13.81
C PHE A 96 -16.43 -6.02 -13.84
N GLU A 97 -15.66 -4.97 -13.71
CA GLU A 97 -14.18 -5.04 -13.72
C GLU A 97 -13.63 -5.84 -12.53
N VAL A 98 -14.29 -5.76 -11.37
CA VAL A 98 -13.94 -6.59 -10.21
C VAL A 98 -14.42 -8.03 -10.40
N ALA A 99 -15.58 -8.21 -11.06
CA ALA A 99 -16.11 -9.53 -11.42
C ALA A 99 -15.17 -10.27 -12.40
N GLU A 100 -14.59 -9.58 -13.39
CA GLU A 100 -13.55 -10.14 -14.26
C GLU A 100 -12.35 -10.67 -13.46
N SER A 101 -11.90 -9.91 -12.47
CA SER A 101 -10.78 -10.32 -11.60
C SER A 101 -11.15 -11.51 -10.72
N PHE A 102 -12.39 -11.58 -10.26
CA PHE A 102 -12.89 -12.72 -9.52
C PHE A 102 -12.95 -13.98 -10.41
N PHE A 103 -13.47 -13.87 -11.61
CA PHE A 103 -13.44 -14.92 -12.62
C PHE A 103 -12.03 -15.45 -12.85
N ASN A 104 -11.06 -14.54 -13.12
CA ASN A 104 -9.66 -14.90 -13.31
C ASN A 104 -9.09 -15.68 -12.13
N SER A 105 -9.44 -15.29 -10.90
CA SER A 105 -8.99 -15.96 -9.68
C SER A 105 -9.59 -17.35 -9.52
N VAL A 106 -10.89 -17.51 -9.83
CA VAL A 106 -11.58 -18.81 -9.83
C VAL A 106 -10.99 -19.74 -10.88
N TYR A 107 -10.82 -19.24 -12.11
CA TYR A 107 -10.20 -19.99 -13.21
C TYR A 107 -8.81 -20.52 -12.81
N ARG A 108 -7.90 -19.63 -12.31
CA ARG A 108 -6.58 -20.04 -11.85
C ARG A 108 -6.63 -21.07 -10.74
N ARG A 109 -7.61 -20.97 -9.83
CA ARG A 109 -7.79 -21.91 -8.72
C ARG A 109 -8.30 -23.28 -9.21
N ILE A 110 -9.17 -23.33 -10.22
CA ILE A 110 -9.63 -24.58 -10.84
C ILE A 110 -8.45 -25.37 -11.39
N PHE A 111 -7.55 -24.73 -12.10
CA PHE A 111 -6.35 -25.37 -12.67
C PHE A 111 -5.14 -25.44 -11.71
N ARG A 112 -5.33 -25.15 -10.43
CA ARG A 112 -4.23 -25.15 -9.44
C ARG A 112 -3.04 -24.32 -9.89
N HIS A 113 -3.29 -23.20 -10.58
CA HIS A 113 -2.27 -22.30 -11.17
C HIS A 113 -1.35 -22.95 -12.21
N ARG A 114 -1.75 -24.04 -12.84
CA ARG A 114 -0.99 -24.75 -13.89
C ARG A 114 -1.73 -24.68 -15.22
N ASN A 115 -0.99 -24.71 -16.32
CA ASN A 115 -1.54 -24.71 -17.69
C ASN A 115 -2.60 -23.61 -17.91
N ILE A 116 -2.32 -22.42 -17.42
CA ILE A 116 -3.19 -21.25 -17.58
C ILE A 116 -3.03 -20.73 -19.00
N ARG A 117 -4.12 -20.50 -19.70
CA ARG A 117 -4.14 -19.89 -21.02
C ARG A 117 -4.68 -18.48 -20.92
N ASP A 118 -3.92 -17.50 -21.45
CA ASP A 118 -4.25 -16.08 -21.43
C ASP A 118 -5.59 -15.78 -22.13
N GLU A 119 -5.91 -16.52 -23.20
CA GLU A 119 -7.19 -16.41 -23.93
C GLU A 119 -8.43 -16.67 -23.06
N ASN A 120 -8.26 -17.48 -22.00
CA ASN A 120 -9.32 -17.81 -21.06
C ASN A 120 -9.40 -16.89 -19.85
N LEU A 121 -8.56 -15.85 -19.80
CA LEU A 121 -8.55 -14.83 -18.76
C LEU A 121 -9.00 -13.48 -19.32
N TYR A 122 -9.48 -12.61 -18.43
CA TYR A 122 -9.70 -11.20 -18.72
C TYR A 122 -8.38 -10.42 -18.52
N ILE A 123 -7.45 -10.61 -19.46
CA ILE A 123 -6.18 -9.85 -19.50
C ILE A 123 -6.44 -8.43 -20.01
N HIS A 124 -7.38 -8.28 -20.95
CA HIS A 124 -7.90 -7.01 -21.38
C HIS A 124 -9.33 -6.84 -20.83
N PRO A 125 -9.76 -5.63 -20.49
CA PRO A 125 -11.14 -5.38 -20.09
C PRO A 125 -12.09 -5.83 -21.19
N PHE A 126 -13.12 -6.59 -20.85
CA PHE A 126 -14.14 -7.02 -21.83
C PHE A 126 -15.08 -5.86 -22.17
N VAL A 127 -15.52 -5.14 -21.15
CA VAL A 127 -16.35 -3.95 -21.31
C VAL A 127 -15.45 -2.72 -21.29
N SER A 128 -15.40 -1.99 -22.40
CA SER A 128 -14.85 -0.64 -22.39
C SER A 128 -15.97 0.29 -21.93
N ARG A 129 -15.78 1.00 -20.82
CA ARG A 129 -16.65 2.15 -20.53
C ARG A 129 -16.42 3.17 -21.65
N GLY A 130 -17.33 3.18 -22.67
CA GLY A 130 -17.42 4.31 -23.60
C GLY A 130 -17.75 5.56 -22.80
N GLU A 131 -17.52 6.75 -23.30
CA GLU A 131 -17.83 8.08 -22.74
C GLU A 131 -17.44 8.28 -21.26
N GLN A 132 -17.10 9.52 -20.88
CA GLN A 132 -16.70 9.87 -19.53
C GLN A 132 -17.79 9.44 -18.52
N PRO A 133 -17.42 8.70 -17.46
CA PRO A 133 -18.40 8.24 -16.50
C PRO A 133 -19.10 9.42 -15.82
N ASP A 134 -20.43 9.36 -15.68
CA ASP A 134 -21.16 10.37 -14.92
C ASP A 134 -20.83 10.23 -13.42
N LEU A 135 -20.03 11.18 -12.93
CA LEU A 135 -19.61 11.24 -11.54
C LEU A 135 -20.60 12.02 -10.65
N ASN A 136 -21.58 12.71 -11.23
CA ASN A 136 -22.48 13.62 -10.48
C ASN A 136 -23.24 12.90 -9.37
N ALA A 137 -23.65 11.65 -9.62
CA ALA A 137 -24.35 10.84 -8.62
C ALA A 137 -23.52 10.57 -7.35
N LEU A 138 -22.19 10.58 -7.46
CA LEU A 138 -21.27 10.33 -6.34
C LEU A 138 -20.93 11.58 -5.54
N LEU A 139 -21.21 12.79 -6.07
CA LEU A 139 -20.66 14.05 -5.56
C LEU A 139 -21.70 14.90 -4.85
N ARG A 140 -21.19 15.66 -3.87
CA ARG A 140 -21.80 16.90 -3.35
C ARG A 140 -20.98 18.05 -3.90
N VAL A 141 -21.65 19.03 -4.49
CA VAL A 141 -20.99 20.18 -5.12
C VAL A 141 -21.39 21.46 -4.40
N TYR A 142 -20.40 22.20 -3.93
CA TYR A 142 -20.56 23.48 -3.23
C TYR A 142 -19.84 24.57 -4.04
N ARG A 143 -20.61 25.52 -4.58
CA ARG A 143 -20.05 26.68 -5.30
C ARG A 143 -19.85 27.83 -4.31
N THR A 144 -18.66 28.42 -4.32
CA THR A 144 -18.27 29.44 -3.35
C THR A 144 -17.13 30.32 -3.91
N ASP A 145 -16.75 31.30 -3.14
CA ASP A 145 -15.51 32.07 -3.25
C ASP A 145 -14.85 32.14 -1.87
N LEU A 146 -13.69 32.77 -1.78
CA LEU A 146 -12.95 32.84 -0.52
C LEU A 146 -13.70 33.61 0.57
N ALA A 147 -14.48 34.63 0.21
CA ALA A 147 -15.26 35.44 1.16
C ALA A 147 -16.41 34.64 1.80
N HIS A 148 -17.05 33.78 1.03
CA HIS A 148 -18.18 32.95 1.50
C HIS A 148 -17.75 31.54 1.93
N LEU A 149 -16.45 31.21 1.85
CA LEU A 149 -15.94 29.89 2.20
C LEU A 149 -16.29 29.44 3.63
N PRO A 150 -16.25 30.30 4.69
CA PRO A 150 -16.64 29.87 6.04
C PRO A 150 -18.06 29.33 6.13
N GLN A 151 -19.03 30.01 5.47
CA GLN A 151 -20.43 29.56 5.41
C GLN A 151 -20.56 28.22 4.67
N THR A 152 -19.84 28.10 3.53
CA THR A 152 -19.82 26.88 2.74
C THR A 152 -19.21 25.71 3.53
N LEU A 153 -18.13 25.93 4.27
CA LEU A 153 -17.53 24.91 5.15
C LEU A 153 -18.49 24.49 6.27
N SER A 154 -19.26 25.45 6.84
CA SER A 154 -20.26 25.11 7.83
C SER A 154 -21.36 24.22 7.28
N GLN A 155 -21.84 24.46 6.06
CA GLN A 155 -22.79 23.61 5.38
C GLN A 155 -22.16 22.23 5.07
N LEU A 156 -21.01 22.22 4.43
CA LEU A 156 -20.26 21.01 4.04
C LEU A 156 -20.05 20.07 5.22
N LEU A 157 -19.52 20.56 6.34
CA LEU A 157 -19.32 19.75 7.54
C LEU A 157 -20.62 19.26 8.16
N GLY A 158 -21.74 20.00 7.97
CA GLY A 158 -23.07 19.60 8.43
C GLY A 158 -23.75 18.52 7.58
N ASP A 159 -23.38 18.42 6.30
CA ASP A 159 -24.02 17.49 5.36
C ASP A 159 -23.54 16.04 5.55
N TYR A 160 -22.47 15.81 6.32
CA TYR A 160 -21.99 14.46 6.67
C TYR A 160 -22.54 14.07 8.05
N SER A 161 -23.38 13.06 8.06
CA SER A 161 -24.15 12.63 9.24
C SER A 161 -23.30 11.81 10.21
N PHE A 162 -22.37 12.44 10.95
CA PHE A 162 -21.74 11.83 12.12
C PHE A 162 -22.70 11.88 13.31
N THR A 163 -22.70 10.84 14.17
CA THR A 163 -23.48 10.85 15.41
C THR A 163 -22.74 11.59 16.52
N LEU A 164 -21.41 11.62 16.46
CA LEU A 164 -20.59 12.42 17.36
C LEU A 164 -20.65 13.90 16.98
N PRO A 165 -20.80 14.83 17.97
CA PRO A 165 -20.72 16.25 17.71
C PRO A 165 -19.29 16.67 17.33
N TYR A 166 -19.15 17.79 16.64
CA TYR A 166 -17.84 18.43 16.50
C TYR A 166 -17.41 18.99 17.86
N GLU A 167 -16.11 18.82 18.20
CA GLU A 167 -15.52 19.39 19.42
C GLU A 167 -15.65 20.91 19.43
N ASP A 168 -15.29 21.54 18.31
CA ASP A 168 -15.47 22.96 18.04
C ASP A 168 -15.53 23.19 16.53
N LYS A 169 -16.73 23.12 15.97
CA LYS A 169 -16.96 23.26 14.53
C LYS A 169 -16.51 24.63 14.00
N GLN A 170 -16.71 25.70 14.78
CA GLN A 170 -16.33 27.03 14.34
C GLN A 170 -14.82 27.22 14.28
N ARG A 171 -14.11 26.69 15.26
CA ARG A 171 -12.64 26.63 15.27
C ARG A 171 -12.12 25.90 14.05
N ASP A 172 -12.65 24.72 13.74
CA ASP A 172 -12.22 23.90 12.62
C ASP A 172 -12.45 24.63 11.27
N ILE A 173 -13.58 25.34 11.14
CA ILE A 173 -13.86 26.18 9.96
C ILE A 173 -12.82 27.29 9.82
N VAL A 174 -12.50 27.99 10.90
CA VAL A 174 -11.50 29.07 10.90
C VAL A 174 -10.11 28.54 10.53
N ASP A 175 -9.73 27.38 11.04
CA ASP A 175 -8.42 26.76 10.73
C ASP A 175 -8.33 26.33 9.25
N ILE A 176 -9.38 25.71 8.71
CA ILE A 176 -9.45 25.36 7.28
C ILE A 176 -9.37 26.60 6.41
N TYR A 177 -10.18 27.61 6.73
CA TYR A 177 -10.21 28.88 6.00
C TYR A 177 -8.85 29.55 5.98
N ARG A 178 -8.25 29.74 7.17
CA ARG A 178 -6.92 30.35 7.32
C ARG A 178 -5.87 29.60 6.50
N HIS A 179 -5.84 28.29 6.61
CA HIS A 179 -4.85 27.47 5.92
C HIS A 179 -4.99 27.58 4.39
N LEU A 180 -6.21 27.59 3.86
CA LEU A 180 -6.45 27.78 2.42
C LEU A 180 -6.16 29.23 1.98
N ALA A 181 -6.49 30.23 2.79
CA ALA A 181 -6.21 31.63 2.46
C ALA A 181 -4.70 31.94 2.48
N GLU A 182 -3.93 31.34 3.39
CA GLU A 182 -2.50 31.61 3.52
C GLU A 182 -1.62 30.74 2.61
N ASN A 183 -2.02 29.50 2.36
CA ASN A 183 -1.18 28.49 1.69
C ASN A 183 -1.84 27.88 0.45
N GLY A 184 -3.08 28.22 0.17
CA GLY A 184 -3.82 27.71 -0.98
C GLY A 184 -3.34 28.28 -2.31
N PRO A 185 -3.79 27.69 -3.42
CA PRO A 185 -3.49 28.19 -4.75
C PRO A 185 -4.01 29.63 -4.96
N GLN A 186 -3.19 30.50 -5.57
CA GLN A 186 -3.54 31.92 -5.79
C GLN A 186 -4.88 32.11 -6.51
N ILE A 187 -5.23 31.21 -7.44
CA ILE A 187 -6.48 31.29 -8.19
C ILE A 187 -7.74 31.33 -7.31
N LEU A 188 -7.67 30.79 -6.07
CA LEU A 188 -8.79 30.81 -5.13
C LEU A 188 -9.07 32.22 -4.55
N HIS A 189 -8.09 33.13 -4.63
CA HIS A 189 -8.25 34.52 -4.25
C HIS A 189 -8.88 35.36 -5.36
N ASP A 190 -8.69 34.96 -6.61
CA ASP A 190 -9.03 35.74 -7.79
C ASP A 190 -10.37 35.34 -8.39
N GLU A 191 -10.85 34.10 -8.12
CA GLU A 191 -11.97 33.50 -8.84
C GLU A 191 -12.89 32.69 -7.94
N PRO A 192 -14.20 32.65 -8.23
CA PRO A 192 -15.10 31.67 -7.66
C PRO A 192 -14.68 30.24 -8.01
N PHE A 193 -14.92 29.31 -7.10
CA PHE A 193 -14.58 27.91 -7.27
C PHE A 193 -15.68 26.97 -6.80
N ALA A 194 -15.57 25.69 -7.13
CA ALA A 194 -16.43 24.64 -6.62
C ALA A 194 -15.63 23.65 -5.77
N ILE A 195 -16.19 23.26 -4.62
CA ILE A 195 -15.71 22.12 -3.83
C ILE A 195 -16.59 20.93 -4.19
N GLU A 196 -15.99 19.90 -4.77
CA GLU A 196 -16.65 18.67 -5.18
C GLU A 196 -16.20 17.54 -4.25
N LEU A 197 -17.09 17.03 -3.40
CA LEU A 197 -16.79 16.00 -2.41
C LEU A 197 -17.52 14.69 -2.73
N LEU A 198 -16.84 13.56 -2.58
CA LEU A 198 -17.50 12.27 -2.57
C LEU A 198 -18.47 12.18 -1.41
N LYS A 199 -19.68 11.66 -1.66
CA LYS A 199 -20.72 11.45 -0.63
C LYS A 199 -20.26 10.47 0.45
N GLU A 200 -19.43 9.50 0.05
CA GLU A 200 -18.95 8.44 0.92
C GLU A 200 -17.72 8.88 1.71
N VAL A 201 -17.72 8.59 3.00
CA VAL A 201 -16.61 8.87 3.90
C VAL A 201 -15.61 7.72 3.83
N PHE A 202 -14.33 8.05 3.79
CA PHE A 202 -13.23 7.08 3.77
C PHE A 202 -12.71 6.88 5.19
N TYR A 203 -12.71 5.63 5.67
CA TYR A 203 -12.21 5.30 7.01
C TYR A 203 -10.91 4.52 6.91
N ARG A 204 -9.93 4.89 7.74
CA ARG A 204 -8.68 4.15 7.87
C ARG A 204 -8.05 4.38 9.22
N ASN A 205 -7.62 3.30 9.88
CA ASN A 205 -7.06 3.35 11.23
C ASN A 205 -8.03 4.08 12.19
N LYS A 206 -7.58 5.19 12.80
CA LYS A 206 -8.34 6.03 13.72
C LYS A 206 -8.92 7.28 13.05
N GLY A 207 -8.91 7.37 11.72
CA GLY A 207 -9.34 8.55 10.98
C GLY A 207 -10.50 8.29 10.03
N ALA A 208 -11.35 9.31 9.89
CA ALA A 208 -12.32 9.46 8.81
C ALA A 208 -11.84 10.58 7.87
N TYR A 209 -12.09 10.46 6.58
CA TYR A 209 -11.61 11.42 5.59
C TYR A 209 -12.76 11.82 4.68
N LEU A 210 -13.05 13.11 4.60
CA LEU A 210 -13.87 13.65 3.53
C LEU A 210 -12.95 13.91 2.34
N VAL A 211 -13.24 13.27 1.21
CA VAL A 211 -12.35 13.25 0.05
C VAL A 211 -13.02 13.92 -1.13
N GLY A 212 -12.34 14.89 -1.72
CA GLY A 212 -12.83 15.63 -2.86
C GLY A 212 -11.77 16.48 -3.53
N LEU A 213 -12.23 17.46 -4.28
CA LEU A 213 -11.38 18.40 -5.01
C LEU A 213 -11.96 19.81 -4.96
N ILE A 214 -11.09 20.79 -5.18
CA ILE A 214 -11.44 22.16 -5.53
C ILE A 214 -11.23 22.32 -7.02
N ARG A 215 -12.25 22.83 -7.72
CA ARG A 215 -12.20 23.18 -9.14
C ARG A 215 -12.35 24.68 -9.32
N ALA A 216 -11.29 25.31 -9.82
CA ALA A 216 -11.25 26.72 -10.16
C ALA A 216 -10.85 26.87 -11.62
N ARG A 217 -11.76 27.31 -12.50
CA ARG A 217 -11.60 27.25 -13.97
C ARG A 217 -11.19 25.85 -14.43
N ASP A 218 -10.03 25.74 -15.10
CA ASP A 218 -9.47 24.48 -15.63
C ASP A 218 -8.50 23.80 -14.66
N GLN A 219 -8.31 24.37 -13.44
CA GLN A 219 -7.40 23.82 -12.43
C GLN A 219 -8.15 22.99 -11.41
N VAL A 220 -7.54 21.87 -11.02
CA VAL A 220 -8.07 20.94 -10.04
C VAL A 220 -7.04 20.73 -8.95
N PHE A 221 -7.47 20.87 -7.70
CA PHE A 221 -6.65 20.65 -6.52
C PHE A 221 -7.34 19.63 -5.61
N PRO A 222 -6.60 18.74 -4.94
CA PRO A 222 -7.19 17.91 -3.89
C PRO A 222 -7.86 18.76 -2.83
N PHE A 223 -8.92 18.24 -2.24
CA PHE A 223 -9.51 18.79 -1.02
C PHE A 223 -9.87 17.63 -0.11
N ILE A 224 -8.99 17.32 0.84
CA ILE A 224 -9.17 16.19 1.74
C ILE A 224 -9.15 16.72 3.17
N LEU A 225 -10.20 16.42 3.95
CA LEU A 225 -10.32 16.76 5.35
C LEU A 225 -10.22 15.48 6.20
N PRO A 226 -9.08 15.21 6.83
CA PRO A 226 -8.97 14.19 7.86
C PRO A 226 -9.70 14.61 9.12
N LEU A 227 -10.61 13.75 9.61
CA LEU A 227 -11.31 13.91 10.87
C LEU A 227 -10.82 12.85 11.86
N LEU A 228 -10.62 13.27 13.10
CA LEU A 228 -10.22 12.40 14.20
C LEU A 228 -11.29 12.41 15.30
N SER A 229 -11.35 11.31 16.06
CA SER A 229 -12.26 11.19 17.20
C SER A 229 -11.51 11.33 18.52
N THR A 230 -12.11 12.05 19.45
CA THR A 230 -11.69 12.10 20.87
C THR A 230 -12.34 11.00 21.71
N GLY A 231 -13.24 10.20 21.10
CA GLY A 231 -14.13 9.26 21.77
C GLY A 231 -15.51 9.84 22.09
N HIS A 232 -15.65 11.15 22.16
CA HIS A 232 -16.91 11.85 22.49
C HIS A 232 -17.28 12.92 21.45
N SER A 233 -16.33 13.35 20.67
CA SER A 233 -16.47 14.36 19.64
C SER A 233 -15.53 14.08 18.47
N ILE A 234 -15.74 14.78 17.36
CA ILE A 234 -14.85 14.76 16.20
C ILE A 234 -14.28 16.15 15.95
N TYR A 235 -13.12 16.22 15.30
CA TYR A 235 -12.51 17.48 14.86
C TYR A 235 -11.75 17.29 13.54
N VAL A 236 -11.58 18.38 12.79
CA VAL A 236 -10.76 18.38 11.58
C VAL A 236 -9.30 18.57 11.97
N ASP A 237 -8.46 17.63 11.57
CA ASP A 237 -7.04 17.61 11.98
C ASP A 237 -6.15 18.48 11.07
N THR A 238 -6.48 18.52 9.77
CA THR A 238 -5.79 19.35 8.76
C THR A 238 -6.65 19.46 7.50
N VAL A 239 -6.20 20.25 6.52
CA VAL A 239 -6.70 20.22 5.15
C VAL A 239 -5.55 19.90 4.19
N ILE A 240 -5.81 19.08 3.19
CA ILE A 240 -4.84 18.64 2.20
C ILE A 240 -5.33 19.08 0.83
N PHE A 241 -4.53 19.91 0.16
CA PHE A 241 -4.80 20.41 -1.20
C PHE A 241 -3.61 20.21 -2.15
N GLU A 242 -2.49 19.65 -1.66
CA GLU A 242 -1.34 19.31 -2.49
C GLU A 242 -1.47 17.89 -3.08
N PRO A 243 -1.31 17.71 -4.41
CA PRO A 243 -1.41 16.38 -5.05
C PRO A 243 -0.44 15.34 -4.50
N ASP A 244 0.78 15.75 -4.14
CA ASP A 244 1.79 14.86 -3.57
C ASP A 244 1.37 14.34 -2.20
N LEU A 245 0.82 15.20 -1.36
CA LEU A 245 0.34 14.80 -0.04
C LEU A 245 -0.92 13.93 -0.14
N ALA A 246 -1.83 14.24 -1.06
CA ALA A 246 -2.96 13.36 -1.38
C ALA A 246 -2.47 11.98 -1.84
N SER A 247 -1.47 11.92 -2.72
CA SER A 247 -0.86 10.67 -3.17
C SER A 247 -0.22 9.88 -2.02
N ILE A 248 0.41 10.54 -1.04
CA ILE A 248 0.93 9.91 0.18
C ILE A 248 -0.22 9.34 1.03
N VAL A 249 -1.29 10.10 1.23
CA VAL A 249 -2.48 9.63 1.97
C VAL A 249 -3.06 8.36 1.35
N PHE A 250 -3.12 8.28 0.02
CA PHE A 250 -3.57 7.09 -0.71
C PHE A 250 -2.44 6.08 -1.03
N GLY A 251 -1.26 6.26 -0.49
CA GLY A 251 -0.07 5.43 -0.73
C GLY A 251 0.25 4.45 0.40
N PHE A 252 -0.63 4.26 1.37
CA PHE A 252 -0.42 3.31 2.46
C PHE A 252 -0.53 1.87 1.96
N ALA A 253 0.55 1.12 2.07
CA ALA A 253 0.51 -0.30 1.84
C ALA A 253 -0.38 -0.96 2.89
N ARG A 254 -1.31 -1.80 2.43
CA ARG A 254 -2.14 -2.68 3.27
C ARG A 254 -3.06 -2.03 4.32
N ALA A 255 -2.91 -0.76 4.66
CA ALA A 255 -3.92 -0.01 5.39
C ALA A 255 -4.90 0.63 4.41
N TYR A 256 -5.69 -0.19 3.74
CA TYR A 256 -6.67 0.25 2.76
C TYR A 256 -7.79 1.04 3.39
N PHE A 257 -8.33 1.99 2.64
CA PHE A 257 -9.55 2.66 3.06
C PHE A 257 -10.73 1.70 3.09
N MET A 258 -11.53 1.86 4.11
CA MET A 258 -12.87 1.34 4.19
C MET A 258 -13.80 2.42 3.61
N VAL A 259 -14.15 2.31 2.35
CA VAL A 259 -15.08 3.21 1.64
C VAL A 259 -16.14 2.39 0.94
N TYR A 260 -17.40 2.83 1.02
CA TYR A 260 -18.52 2.15 0.39
C TYR A 260 -18.54 2.46 -1.11
N ALA A 261 -17.64 1.81 -1.85
CA ALA A 261 -17.53 1.94 -3.29
C ALA A 261 -18.33 0.85 -4.00
N ARG A 262 -19.62 1.12 -4.28
CA ARG A 262 -20.47 0.19 -5.03
C ARG A 262 -19.92 -0.04 -6.44
N GLU A 263 -19.47 1.02 -7.07
CA GLU A 263 -18.84 1.04 -8.39
C GLU A 263 -17.40 1.57 -8.27
N PRO A 264 -16.40 0.71 -7.96
CA PRO A 264 -15.04 1.15 -7.71
C PRO A 264 -14.41 1.98 -8.83
N ALA A 265 -14.71 1.65 -10.08
CA ALA A 265 -14.16 2.37 -11.22
C ALA A 265 -14.56 3.86 -11.27
N LEU A 266 -15.75 4.22 -10.79
CA LEU A 266 -16.16 5.64 -10.68
C LEU A 266 -15.33 6.37 -9.62
N PHE A 267 -15.06 5.71 -8.48
CA PHE A 267 -14.17 6.26 -7.45
C PHE A 267 -12.75 6.45 -7.98
N VAL A 268 -12.22 5.46 -8.72
CA VAL A 268 -10.89 5.55 -9.33
C VAL A 268 -10.84 6.68 -10.36
N ALA A 269 -11.85 6.81 -11.22
CA ALA A 269 -11.94 7.90 -12.20
C ALA A 269 -11.97 9.29 -11.54
N PHE A 270 -12.66 9.43 -10.41
CA PHE A 270 -12.66 10.66 -9.62
C PHE A 270 -11.29 10.92 -8.97
N LEU A 271 -10.73 9.93 -8.28
CA LEU A 271 -9.47 10.05 -7.55
C LEU A 271 -8.27 10.32 -8.47
N ARG A 272 -8.32 9.87 -9.74
CA ARG A 272 -7.31 10.23 -10.74
C ARG A 272 -7.22 11.72 -11.00
N GLN A 273 -8.31 12.49 -10.87
CA GLN A 273 -8.28 13.93 -11.07
C GLN A 273 -7.42 14.64 -10.02
N ILE A 274 -7.39 14.12 -8.79
CA ILE A 274 -6.60 14.68 -7.69
C ILE A 274 -5.20 14.05 -7.55
N MET A 275 -4.98 12.92 -8.20
CA MET A 275 -3.70 12.18 -8.18
C MET A 275 -3.32 11.70 -9.58
N PRO A 276 -3.10 12.61 -10.56
CA PRO A 276 -2.95 12.25 -11.98
C PRO A 276 -1.74 11.35 -12.27
N HIS A 277 -0.71 11.39 -11.40
CA HIS A 277 0.49 10.57 -11.55
C HIS A 277 0.42 9.23 -10.81
N LYS A 278 -0.70 8.94 -10.13
CA LYS A 278 -0.89 7.67 -9.44
C LYS A 278 -1.58 6.68 -10.38
N PRO A 279 -0.98 5.51 -10.67
CA PRO A 279 -1.60 4.54 -11.57
C PRO A 279 -2.87 3.94 -10.94
N ASP A 280 -3.83 3.56 -11.78
CA ASP A 280 -5.14 3.06 -11.38
C ASP A 280 -5.04 1.85 -10.44
N TYR A 281 -4.09 0.94 -10.69
CA TYR A 281 -3.89 -0.23 -9.82
C TYR A 281 -3.54 0.13 -8.37
N GLU A 282 -2.83 1.25 -8.14
CA GLU A 282 -2.56 1.73 -6.78
C GLU A 282 -3.81 2.35 -6.15
N ILE A 283 -4.64 3.06 -6.94
CA ILE A 283 -5.90 3.64 -6.44
C ILE A 283 -6.88 2.55 -6.08
N TYR A 284 -7.05 1.50 -6.93
CA TYR A 284 -7.85 0.33 -6.60
C TYR A 284 -7.36 -0.36 -5.32
N ASN A 285 -6.04 -0.49 -5.14
CA ASN A 285 -5.49 -1.00 -3.89
C ASN A 285 -5.90 -0.11 -2.71
N ALA A 286 -5.74 1.20 -2.81
CA ALA A 286 -6.01 2.14 -1.73
C ALA A 286 -7.48 2.11 -1.25
N ILE A 287 -8.44 1.86 -2.14
CA ILE A 287 -9.87 1.73 -1.81
C ILE A 287 -10.27 0.30 -1.42
N GLY A 288 -9.32 -0.63 -1.32
CA GLY A 288 -9.54 -1.99 -0.83
C GLY A 288 -9.80 -3.04 -1.91
N CYS A 289 -9.81 -2.68 -3.20
CA CYS A 289 -9.98 -3.61 -4.33
C CYS A 289 -8.64 -4.24 -4.78
N GLN A 290 -7.84 -4.72 -3.83
CA GLN A 290 -6.45 -5.16 -4.05
C GLN A 290 -6.27 -6.28 -5.07
N LYS A 291 -7.25 -7.20 -5.19
CA LYS A 291 -7.16 -8.28 -6.17
C LYS A 291 -7.43 -7.78 -7.59
N HIS A 292 -8.31 -6.82 -7.73
CA HIS A 292 -8.49 -6.12 -8.99
C HIS A 292 -7.29 -5.21 -9.30
N GLY A 293 -6.77 -4.47 -8.33
CA GLY A 293 -5.53 -3.71 -8.50
C GLY A 293 -4.35 -4.57 -8.96
N LYS A 294 -4.25 -5.83 -8.49
CA LYS A 294 -3.26 -6.79 -9.02
C LYS A 294 -3.51 -7.14 -10.50
N THR A 295 -4.77 -7.29 -10.93
CA THR A 295 -5.12 -7.50 -12.33
C THR A 295 -4.76 -6.27 -13.17
N GLU A 296 -5.07 -5.07 -12.68
CA GLU A 296 -4.71 -3.81 -13.33
C GLU A 296 -3.20 -3.58 -13.43
N LEU A 297 -2.42 -3.96 -12.40
CA LEU A 297 -0.96 -3.94 -12.48
C LEU A 297 -0.44 -4.84 -13.61
N TYR A 298 -1.01 -6.03 -13.78
CA TYR A 298 -0.62 -6.93 -14.86
C TYR A 298 -1.03 -6.39 -16.24
N ARG A 299 -2.21 -5.77 -16.36
CA ARG A 299 -2.68 -5.07 -17.58
C ARG A 299 -1.75 -3.90 -17.93
N HIS A 300 -1.40 -3.09 -16.95
CA HIS A 300 -0.49 -1.96 -17.10
C HIS A 300 0.92 -2.43 -17.53
N TYR A 301 1.42 -3.51 -16.94
CA TYR A 301 2.68 -4.14 -17.34
C TYR A 301 2.65 -4.58 -18.81
N ARG A 302 1.61 -5.32 -19.22
CA ARG A 302 1.46 -5.78 -20.62
C ARG A 302 1.37 -4.62 -21.60
N HIS A 303 0.63 -3.57 -21.25
CA HIS A 303 0.53 -2.36 -22.06
C HIS A 303 1.88 -1.65 -22.21
N HIS A 304 2.62 -1.48 -21.11
CA HIS A 304 3.95 -0.90 -21.11
C HIS A 304 4.94 -1.68 -21.98
N LEU A 305 4.94 -3.01 -21.88
CA LEU A 305 5.77 -3.86 -22.73
C LEU A 305 5.48 -3.69 -24.23
N ALA A 306 4.23 -3.51 -24.61
CA ALA A 306 3.85 -3.30 -26.01
C ALA A 306 4.35 -1.94 -26.54
N GLN A 307 4.56 -0.95 -25.69
CA GLN A 307 4.97 0.41 -26.07
C GLN A 307 6.49 0.66 -25.88
N SER A 308 7.17 -0.11 -25.04
CA SER A 308 8.60 0.04 -24.77
C SER A 308 9.45 -0.96 -25.56
N ARG A 309 10.76 -0.68 -25.67
CA ARG A 309 11.73 -1.57 -26.33
C ARG A 309 12.94 -1.91 -25.45
N ASP A 310 13.01 -1.35 -24.25
CA ASP A 310 14.10 -1.64 -23.31
C ASP A 310 14.06 -3.08 -22.80
N GLN A 311 15.19 -3.53 -22.29
CA GLN A 311 15.34 -4.88 -21.75
C GLN A 311 15.25 -4.86 -20.22
N PHE A 312 14.81 -5.97 -19.65
CA PHE A 312 14.93 -6.21 -18.22
C PHE A 312 16.40 -6.36 -17.85
N ILE A 313 16.82 -5.62 -16.86
CA ILE A 313 18.19 -5.58 -16.34
C ILE A 313 18.20 -5.84 -14.83
N ILE A 314 19.34 -6.25 -14.31
CA ILE A 314 19.57 -6.30 -12.85
C ILE A 314 19.30 -4.92 -12.27
N ALA A 315 18.52 -4.83 -11.19
CA ALA A 315 18.21 -3.55 -10.57
C ALA A 315 19.49 -2.90 -10.03
N PRO A 316 19.66 -1.57 -10.22
CA PRO A 316 20.77 -0.84 -9.65
C PRO A 316 20.78 -0.91 -8.11
N GLY A 317 21.98 -1.03 -7.52
CA GLY A 317 22.17 -1.07 -6.08
C GLY A 317 22.98 -2.27 -5.61
N ILE A 318 23.02 -2.44 -4.28
CA ILE A 318 23.72 -3.56 -3.65
C ILE A 318 22.86 -4.83 -3.80
N LYS A 319 23.46 -5.90 -4.33
CA LYS A 319 22.76 -7.18 -4.49
C LYS A 319 22.34 -7.75 -3.13
N GLY A 320 21.05 -8.10 -3.00
CA GLY A 320 20.53 -8.75 -1.81
C GLY A 320 21.09 -10.18 -1.64
N MET A 321 21.18 -10.64 -0.39
CA MET A 321 21.62 -12.01 -0.07
C MET A 321 20.53 -13.04 -0.35
N VAL A 322 19.26 -12.69 -0.15
CA VAL A 322 18.11 -13.58 -0.22
C VAL A 322 17.35 -13.47 -1.54
N MET A 323 17.30 -12.28 -2.14
CA MET A 323 16.56 -12.05 -3.37
C MET A 323 17.43 -11.51 -4.50
N SER A 324 17.13 -11.96 -5.73
CA SER A 324 17.57 -11.30 -6.96
C SER A 324 16.50 -10.29 -7.37
N VAL A 325 16.92 -9.06 -7.66
CA VAL A 325 16.04 -7.94 -8.00
C VAL A 325 16.39 -7.43 -9.39
N PHE A 326 15.37 -7.30 -10.23
CA PHE A 326 15.52 -6.79 -11.59
C PHE A 326 14.38 -5.82 -11.95
N THR A 327 14.58 -5.05 -13.00
CA THR A 327 13.63 -4.02 -13.44
C THR A 327 13.69 -3.82 -14.94
N LEU A 328 12.63 -3.27 -15.49
CA LEU A 328 12.65 -2.64 -16.82
C LEU A 328 12.96 -1.15 -16.59
N PRO A 329 14.01 -0.57 -17.20
CA PRO A 329 14.45 0.81 -16.90
C PRO A 329 13.36 1.87 -17.01
N SER A 330 12.50 1.77 -18.02
CA SER A 330 11.37 2.69 -18.25
C SER A 330 10.12 2.39 -17.43
N TYR A 331 10.13 1.35 -16.58
CA TYR A 331 8.98 0.92 -15.81
C TYR A 331 9.18 1.12 -14.30
N ASP A 332 8.20 1.70 -13.63
CA ASP A 332 8.29 2.06 -12.22
C ASP A 332 8.04 0.88 -11.24
N VAL A 333 8.37 -0.34 -11.68
CA VAL A 333 8.22 -1.55 -10.87
C VAL A 333 9.52 -2.35 -10.88
N VAL A 334 9.88 -2.90 -9.72
CA VAL A 334 10.94 -3.91 -9.58
C VAL A 334 10.31 -5.28 -9.36
N PHE A 335 11.01 -6.31 -9.83
CA PHE A 335 10.65 -7.71 -9.69
C PHE A 335 11.66 -8.38 -8.77
N LYS A 336 11.18 -9.13 -7.77
CA LYS A 336 12.02 -9.80 -6.78
C LYS A 336 11.78 -11.31 -6.81
N VAL A 337 12.84 -12.08 -6.96
CA VAL A 337 12.81 -13.55 -6.99
C VAL A 337 13.63 -14.08 -5.83
N ILE A 338 13.07 -15.00 -5.04
CA ILE A 338 13.79 -15.66 -3.95
C ILE A 338 14.86 -16.57 -4.58
N LYS A 339 16.11 -16.45 -4.14
CA LYS A 339 17.22 -17.29 -4.58
C LYS A 339 17.05 -18.72 -4.05
N ASP A 340 17.57 -19.71 -4.76
CA ASP A 340 17.51 -21.12 -4.34
C ASP A 340 18.42 -21.37 -3.13
N GLU A 341 19.57 -20.71 -3.09
CA GLU A 341 20.54 -20.76 -2.00
C GLU A 341 20.85 -19.36 -1.48
N PHE A 342 20.99 -19.24 -0.17
CA PHE A 342 21.29 -17.97 0.48
C PHE A 342 22.76 -17.88 0.86
N THR A 343 23.33 -16.70 0.68
CA THR A 343 24.75 -16.46 1.01
C THR A 343 24.91 -16.39 2.54
N PRO A 344 25.89 -17.12 3.13
CA PRO A 344 26.21 -16.96 4.54
C PRO A 344 26.43 -15.50 4.94
N PRO A 345 26.05 -15.04 6.15
CA PRO A 345 25.59 -15.85 7.30
C PRO A 345 24.07 -16.12 7.36
N LYS A 346 23.31 -15.93 6.25
CA LYS A 346 21.86 -16.13 6.26
C LYS A 346 21.51 -17.61 6.35
N ASP A 347 20.88 -18.01 7.45
CA ASP A 347 20.29 -19.34 7.68
C ASP A 347 18.77 -19.21 7.77
N VAL A 348 18.13 -19.03 6.62
CA VAL A 348 16.68 -18.88 6.48
C VAL A 348 16.15 -19.79 5.37
N SER A 349 14.92 -20.25 5.49
CA SER A 349 14.25 -21.05 4.47
C SER A 349 13.37 -20.19 3.56
N HIS A 350 13.03 -20.67 2.36
CA HIS A 350 12.07 -20.04 1.45
C HIS A 350 10.71 -19.76 2.13
N GLU A 351 10.24 -20.69 2.99
CA GLU A 351 8.98 -20.53 3.70
C GLU A 351 9.06 -19.44 4.76
N GLN A 352 10.19 -19.28 5.43
CA GLN A 352 10.42 -18.18 6.36
C GLN A 352 10.43 -16.84 5.65
N VAL A 353 11.10 -16.73 4.49
CA VAL A 353 11.06 -15.50 3.66
C VAL A 353 9.62 -15.15 3.28
N LYS A 354 8.87 -16.11 2.74
CA LYS A 354 7.45 -15.92 2.40
C LYS A 354 6.60 -15.55 3.62
N ALA A 355 6.90 -16.11 4.80
CA ALA A 355 6.22 -15.77 6.05
C ALA A 355 6.47 -14.30 6.45
N LYS A 356 7.71 -13.78 6.28
CA LYS A 356 8.05 -12.37 6.51
C LYS A 356 7.25 -11.44 5.58
N TYR A 357 7.17 -11.75 4.28
CA TYR A 357 6.35 -11.00 3.34
C TYR A 357 4.85 -11.05 3.69
N ARG A 358 4.33 -12.17 4.19
CA ARG A 358 2.96 -12.28 4.70
C ARG A 358 2.73 -11.44 5.96
N LEU A 359 3.73 -11.38 6.86
CA LEU A 359 3.68 -10.55 8.07
C LEU A 359 3.49 -9.06 7.71
N VAL A 360 4.28 -8.55 6.76
CA VAL A 360 4.14 -7.17 6.24
C VAL A 360 2.71 -6.92 5.78
N LYS A 361 2.15 -7.83 4.97
CA LYS A 361 0.78 -7.71 4.43
C LYS A 361 -0.31 -7.62 5.50
N GLN A 362 -0.08 -8.14 6.68
CA GLN A 362 -1.08 -8.19 7.75
C GLN A 362 -0.94 -7.05 8.78
N HIS A 363 0.22 -6.42 8.85
CA HIS A 363 0.57 -5.56 9.98
C HIS A 363 0.95 -4.12 9.61
N ASP A 364 1.16 -3.78 8.32
CA ASP A 364 1.45 -2.39 7.96
C ASP A 364 0.22 -1.49 8.18
N ARG A 365 0.29 -0.67 9.20
CA ARG A 365 -0.72 0.34 9.54
C ARG A 365 -0.23 1.77 9.31
N VAL A 366 1.05 1.92 9.01
CA VAL A 366 1.74 3.21 9.06
C VAL A 366 2.21 3.69 7.69
N GLY A 367 2.13 2.82 6.66
CA GLY A 367 2.54 3.15 5.29
C GLY A 367 4.04 3.44 5.18
N ARG A 368 4.84 2.72 5.96
CA ARG A 368 6.30 2.80 5.94
C ARG A 368 6.97 1.54 5.39
N MET A 369 6.18 0.61 4.90
CA MET A 369 6.64 -0.56 4.16
C MET A 369 6.21 -0.48 2.70
N ALA A 370 7.06 -0.91 1.78
CA ALA A 370 6.72 -0.95 0.37
C ALA A 370 5.56 -1.93 0.11
N ASP A 371 4.60 -1.54 -0.72
CA ASP A 371 3.52 -2.45 -1.12
C ASP A 371 4.06 -3.51 -2.07
N THR A 372 3.89 -4.78 -1.71
CA THR A 372 4.34 -5.92 -2.49
C THR A 372 3.16 -6.68 -3.06
N GLN A 373 3.19 -6.96 -4.37
CA GLN A 373 2.25 -7.86 -5.00
C GLN A 373 2.95 -9.19 -5.32
N GLU A 374 2.34 -10.30 -4.91
CA GLU A 374 2.85 -11.64 -5.13
C GLU A 374 2.24 -12.23 -6.40
N PHE A 375 3.06 -12.71 -7.31
CA PHE A 375 2.63 -13.37 -8.55
C PHE A 375 3.13 -14.80 -8.63
N THR A 376 2.34 -15.64 -9.28
CA THR A 376 2.70 -17.01 -9.61
C THR A 376 2.65 -17.20 -11.12
N ASN A 377 3.66 -17.90 -11.67
CA ASN A 377 3.81 -18.14 -13.11
C ASN A 377 3.71 -16.85 -13.92
N PHE A 378 4.60 -15.90 -13.59
CA PHE A 378 4.68 -14.62 -14.30
C PHE A 378 5.55 -14.76 -15.54
N GLU A 379 5.05 -14.29 -16.68
CA GLU A 379 5.69 -14.44 -17.97
C GLU A 379 6.45 -13.17 -18.39
N PHE A 380 7.65 -13.37 -18.90
CA PHE A 380 8.51 -12.35 -19.48
C PHE A 380 8.91 -12.78 -20.90
N PRO A 381 8.83 -11.90 -21.92
CA PRO A 381 9.36 -12.18 -23.25
C PRO A 381 10.88 -12.39 -23.17
N LEU A 382 11.38 -13.50 -23.71
CA LEU A 382 12.80 -13.89 -23.56
C LEU A 382 13.74 -12.91 -24.28
N ASP A 383 13.32 -12.37 -25.42
CA ASP A 383 14.03 -11.36 -26.21
C ASP A 383 14.18 -10.01 -25.50
N ARG A 384 13.37 -9.79 -24.46
CA ARG A 384 13.37 -8.57 -23.62
C ARG A 384 14.22 -8.71 -22.37
N ILE A 385 14.93 -9.83 -22.14
CA ILE A 385 15.76 -10.05 -20.97
C ILE A 385 17.24 -9.90 -21.38
N SER A 386 17.97 -9.04 -20.64
CA SER A 386 19.40 -8.89 -20.92
C SER A 386 20.15 -10.20 -20.66
N PRO A 387 21.23 -10.48 -21.43
CA PRO A 387 22.04 -11.69 -21.22
C PRO A 387 22.56 -11.83 -19.79
N GLU A 388 22.95 -10.71 -19.18
CA GLU A 388 23.48 -10.65 -17.81
C GLU A 388 22.42 -11.04 -16.79
N LEU A 389 21.19 -10.52 -16.94
CA LEU A 389 20.07 -10.87 -16.06
C LEU A 389 19.71 -12.35 -16.22
N LEU A 390 19.64 -12.83 -17.45
CA LEU A 390 19.31 -14.24 -17.70
C LEU A 390 20.35 -15.17 -17.10
N ALA A 391 21.64 -14.84 -17.22
CA ALA A 391 22.74 -15.60 -16.62
C ALA A 391 22.64 -15.58 -15.08
N GLU A 392 22.39 -14.42 -14.48
CA GLU A 392 22.19 -14.30 -13.03
C GLU A 392 21.03 -15.17 -12.55
N LEU A 393 19.83 -15.02 -13.15
CA LEU A 393 18.65 -15.79 -12.74
C LEU A 393 18.87 -17.30 -12.85
N LYS A 394 19.51 -17.77 -13.93
CA LYS A 394 19.88 -19.19 -14.10
C LYS A 394 20.86 -19.69 -13.03
N THR A 395 21.70 -18.81 -12.50
CA THR A 395 22.68 -19.16 -11.47
C THR A 395 22.05 -19.17 -10.08
N VAL A 396 21.24 -18.14 -9.74
CA VAL A 396 20.81 -17.93 -8.34
C VAL A 396 19.42 -18.49 -8.03
N ALA A 397 18.57 -18.72 -9.02
CA ALA A 397 17.19 -19.18 -8.82
C ALA A 397 16.70 -20.18 -9.91
N PRO A 398 17.52 -21.15 -10.35
CA PRO A 398 17.15 -22.08 -11.42
C PRO A 398 15.86 -22.84 -11.15
N SER A 399 15.56 -23.20 -9.90
CA SER A 399 14.34 -23.94 -9.55
C SER A 399 13.05 -23.13 -9.76
N ALA A 400 13.16 -21.80 -9.71
CA ALA A 400 12.04 -20.88 -9.91
C ALA A 400 11.71 -20.66 -11.39
N LEU A 401 12.56 -21.05 -12.32
CA LEU A 401 12.45 -20.73 -13.74
C LEU A 401 11.86 -21.86 -14.57
N THR A 402 11.14 -21.48 -15.61
CA THR A 402 10.79 -22.35 -16.74
C THR A 402 11.03 -21.54 -18.01
N ILE A 403 11.89 -22.01 -18.89
CA ILE A 403 12.28 -21.31 -20.12
C ILE A 403 11.74 -22.08 -21.30
N SER A 404 11.07 -21.39 -22.21
CA SER A 404 10.65 -21.85 -23.54
C SER A 404 11.32 -20.98 -24.61
N ASP A 405 11.04 -21.27 -25.89
CA ASP A 405 11.72 -20.59 -27.02
C ASP A 405 11.47 -19.07 -27.03
N ASP A 406 10.32 -18.63 -26.57
CA ASP A 406 9.86 -17.23 -26.64
C ASP A 406 9.72 -16.54 -25.28
N LYS A 407 9.71 -17.30 -24.18
CA LYS A 407 9.43 -16.74 -22.86
C LYS A 407 10.16 -17.39 -21.68
N LEU A 408 10.42 -16.57 -20.67
CA LEU A 408 10.80 -16.97 -19.33
C LEU A 408 9.56 -16.88 -18.42
N VAL A 409 9.22 -17.98 -17.76
CA VAL A 409 8.18 -18.02 -16.71
C VAL A 409 8.85 -18.15 -15.35
N ILE A 410 8.55 -17.22 -14.45
CA ILE A 410 9.00 -17.27 -13.06
C ILE A 410 7.84 -17.79 -12.20
N LYS A 411 8.04 -18.95 -11.55
CA LYS A 411 7.00 -19.65 -10.79
C LYS A 411 6.44 -18.83 -9.64
N HIS A 412 7.30 -18.03 -8.98
CA HIS A 412 6.92 -17.18 -7.86
C HIS A 412 7.80 -15.94 -7.82
N LEU A 413 7.20 -14.76 -7.76
CA LEU A 413 7.90 -13.49 -7.60
C LEU A 413 7.06 -12.47 -6.84
N TYR A 414 7.74 -11.45 -6.32
CA TYR A 414 7.13 -10.25 -5.80
C TYR A 414 7.39 -9.07 -6.72
N THR A 415 6.43 -8.16 -6.82
CA THR A 415 6.61 -6.86 -7.47
C THR A 415 6.47 -5.76 -6.44
N GLU A 416 7.28 -4.73 -6.57
CA GLU A 416 7.24 -3.53 -5.73
C GLU A 416 7.43 -2.30 -6.61
N ARG A 417 7.00 -1.15 -6.10
CA ARG A 417 7.31 0.12 -6.74
C ARG A 417 8.81 0.37 -6.72
N LYS A 418 9.33 0.82 -7.86
CA LYS A 418 10.73 1.25 -7.99
C LYS A 418 10.98 2.49 -7.13
N MET A 419 12.02 2.44 -6.32
CA MET A 419 12.45 3.52 -5.44
C MET A 419 13.96 3.70 -5.57
N ILE A 420 14.47 4.86 -5.17
CA ILE A 420 15.90 5.09 -5.09
C ILE A 420 16.37 4.57 -3.73
N PRO A 421 17.29 3.58 -3.64
CA PRO A 421 17.88 3.17 -2.38
C PRO A 421 18.46 4.35 -1.62
N LEU A 422 18.16 4.44 -0.32
CA LEU A 422 18.51 5.62 0.48
C LEU A 422 20.03 5.89 0.50
N ASN A 423 20.87 4.85 0.52
CA ASN A 423 22.32 5.01 0.43
C ASN A 423 22.74 5.71 -0.89
N LEU A 424 22.16 5.29 -2.03
CA LEU A 424 22.43 5.91 -3.33
C LEU A 424 21.84 7.32 -3.45
N TYR A 425 20.73 7.58 -2.77
CA TYR A 425 20.13 8.91 -2.70
C TYR A 425 21.04 9.87 -1.93
N LEU A 426 21.53 9.47 -0.74
CA LEU A 426 22.41 10.28 0.12
C LEU A 426 23.77 10.57 -0.51
N ASP A 427 24.24 9.74 -1.45
CA ASP A 427 25.49 9.99 -2.18
C ASP A 427 25.38 11.15 -3.19
N LYS A 428 24.16 11.50 -3.61
CA LYS A 428 23.88 12.54 -4.61
C LYS A 428 23.14 13.75 -4.05
N ALA A 429 22.60 13.63 -2.84
CA ALA A 429 21.77 14.64 -2.21
C ALA A 429 22.60 15.83 -1.71
N ASP A 430 22.07 17.02 -1.84
CA ASP A 430 22.59 18.21 -1.17
C ASP A 430 22.31 18.16 0.36
N GLU A 431 22.77 19.15 1.11
CA GLU A 431 22.64 19.21 2.57
C GLU A 431 21.17 19.22 3.00
N GLN A 432 20.33 20.02 2.34
CA GLN A 432 18.90 20.12 2.66
C GLN A 432 18.17 18.81 2.35
N GLN A 433 18.43 18.22 1.20
CA GLN A 433 17.87 16.92 0.80
C GLN A 433 18.32 15.82 1.74
N THR A 434 19.59 15.80 2.15
CA THR A 434 20.15 14.87 3.13
C THR A 434 19.41 14.98 4.46
N ARG A 435 19.24 16.21 4.99
CA ARG A 435 18.52 16.44 6.24
C ARG A 435 17.08 15.97 6.19
N LEU A 436 16.35 16.26 5.10
CA LEU A 436 14.96 15.83 4.90
C LEU A 436 14.85 14.29 4.79
N ALA A 437 15.77 13.65 4.07
CA ALA A 437 15.77 12.20 3.92
C ALA A 437 16.09 11.48 5.24
N LEU A 438 17.01 12.01 6.05
CA LEU A 438 17.33 11.45 7.36
C LEU A 438 16.21 11.69 8.38
N GLU A 439 15.52 12.84 8.33
CA GLU A 439 14.29 13.08 9.11
C GLU A 439 13.24 12.01 8.78
N GLU A 440 13.00 11.76 7.50
CA GLU A 440 12.03 10.75 7.04
C GLU A 440 12.47 9.33 7.38
N TYR A 441 13.76 9.00 7.31
CA TYR A 441 14.32 7.71 7.69
C TYR A 441 14.08 7.39 9.17
N GLY A 442 14.47 8.29 10.08
CA GLY A 442 14.24 8.07 11.50
C GLY A 442 12.75 8.03 11.85
N ASN A 443 11.92 8.86 11.19
CA ASN A 443 10.46 8.78 11.33
C ASN A 443 9.90 7.45 10.81
N ALA A 444 10.44 6.88 9.73
CA ALA A 444 10.02 5.57 9.23
C ALA A 444 10.25 4.48 10.27
N ILE A 445 11.43 4.42 10.87
CA ILE A 445 11.79 3.44 11.90
C ILE A 445 10.88 3.59 13.14
N LYS A 446 10.72 4.83 13.64
CA LYS A 446 9.86 5.10 14.82
C LYS A 446 8.40 4.72 14.57
N GLN A 447 7.89 4.99 13.37
CA GLN A 447 6.52 4.64 12.99
C GLN A 447 6.33 3.13 12.81
N LEU A 448 7.32 2.42 12.27
CA LEU A 448 7.32 0.95 12.23
C LEU A 448 7.29 0.37 13.65
N ALA A 449 8.13 0.89 14.54
CA ALA A 449 8.15 0.49 15.95
C ALA A 449 6.80 0.72 16.64
N ALA A 450 6.14 1.87 16.40
CA ALA A 450 4.80 2.16 16.90
C ALA A 450 3.73 1.16 16.38
N ALA A 451 3.96 0.53 15.22
CA ALA A 451 3.14 -0.54 14.68
C ALA A 451 3.55 -1.95 15.16
N ASN A 452 4.42 -2.05 16.16
CA ASN A 452 5.00 -3.30 16.66
C ASN A 452 5.87 -4.03 15.62
N ILE A 453 6.55 -3.28 14.75
CA ILE A 453 7.42 -3.84 13.71
C ILE A 453 8.83 -3.32 13.92
N PHE A 454 9.81 -4.23 13.94
CA PHE A 454 11.22 -3.91 13.96
C PHE A 454 11.87 -4.39 12.65
N PRO A 455 12.59 -3.51 11.91
CA PRO A 455 13.19 -3.86 10.62
C PRO A 455 14.23 -4.98 10.68
N GLY A 456 14.89 -5.17 11.84
CA GLY A 456 16.04 -6.05 11.99
C GLY A 456 17.30 -5.38 11.45
N ASP A 457 17.48 -5.37 10.13
CA ASP A 457 18.56 -4.65 9.47
C ASP A 457 18.13 -3.23 9.07
N MET A 458 18.62 -2.23 9.80
CA MET A 458 18.31 -0.81 9.58
C MET A 458 19.28 -0.10 8.63
N LEU A 459 20.13 -0.81 7.87
CA LEU A 459 21.04 -0.18 6.93
C LEU A 459 20.30 0.65 5.86
N PHE A 460 20.87 1.77 5.45
CA PHE A 460 20.26 2.68 4.46
C PHE A 460 19.91 1.99 3.14
N LYS A 461 20.66 0.96 2.73
CA LYS A 461 20.38 0.17 1.53
C LYS A 461 19.02 -0.55 1.55
N ASN A 462 18.43 -0.75 2.74
CA ASN A 462 17.17 -1.48 2.94
C ASN A 462 15.95 -0.56 2.95
N PHE A 463 16.18 0.75 2.78
CA PHE A 463 15.16 1.79 2.69
C PHE A 463 15.20 2.45 1.31
N GLY A 464 14.05 2.86 0.82
CA GLY A 464 13.91 3.54 -0.45
C GLY A 464 13.28 4.92 -0.31
N VAL A 465 13.78 5.86 -1.10
CA VAL A 465 13.20 7.19 -1.23
C VAL A 465 12.18 7.16 -2.36
N THR A 466 10.92 7.48 -2.06
CA THR A 466 9.85 7.58 -3.05
C THR A 466 9.95 8.90 -3.81
N ARG A 467 9.23 9.02 -4.93
CA ARG A 467 9.16 10.28 -5.72
C ARG A 467 8.68 11.51 -4.93
N HIS A 468 7.98 11.30 -3.82
CA HIS A 468 7.49 12.35 -2.92
C HIS A 468 8.44 12.62 -1.74
N GLY A 469 9.68 12.11 -1.80
CA GLY A 469 10.67 12.27 -0.73
C GLY A 469 10.38 11.48 0.55
N ARG A 470 9.38 10.59 0.55
CA ARG A 470 9.07 9.74 1.69
C ARG A 470 10.01 8.55 1.73
N VAL A 471 10.53 8.21 2.91
CA VAL A 471 11.38 7.03 3.10
C VAL A 471 10.53 5.87 3.57
N VAL A 472 10.67 4.73 2.90
CA VAL A 472 9.96 3.48 3.20
C VAL A 472 10.92 2.30 3.25
N PHE A 473 10.61 1.32 4.08
CA PHE A 473 11.36 0.08 4.23
C PHE A 473 10.92 -0.95 3.19
N TYR A 474 11.84 -1.69 2.57
CA TYR A 474 11.53 -2.66 1.52
C TYR A 474 12.29 -4.00 1.61
N ASP A 475 13.19 -4.18 2.60
CA ASP A 475 13.90 -5.42 2.81
C ASP A 475 13.36 -6.16 4.04
N TYR A 476 12.57 -7.20 3.81
CA TYR A 476 11.80 -7.86 4.87
C TYR A 476 12.45 -9.11 5.44
N ASP A 477 13.67 -9.42 5.05
CA ASP A 477 14.33 -10.68 5.42
C ASP A 477 14.49 -10.86 6.93
N GLU A 478 14.74 -9.77 7.65
CA GLU A 478 15.00 -9.79 9.10
C GLU A 478 13.87 -9.17 9.94
N ILE A 479 12.78 -8.76 9.30
CA ILE A 479 11.65 -8.13 10.00
C ILE A 479 11.10 -9.03 11.11
N CYS A 480 10.84 -8.46 12.28
CA CYS A 480 10.25 -9.17 13.43
C CYS A 480 9.29 -8.24 14.20
N TYR A 481 8.58 -8.80 15.17
CA TYR A 481 7.82 -7.97 16.09
C TYR A 481 8.77 -7.25 17.04
N MET A 482 8.53 -5.97 17.27
CA MET A 482 9.31 -5.19 18.23
C MET A 482 9.24 -5.79 19.65
N THR A 483 8.11 -6.41 19.99
CA THR A 483 7.92 -7.10 21.28
C THR A 483 8.73 -8.39 21.43
N GLU A 484 9.31 -8.92 20.36
CA GLU A 484 10.21 -10.09 20.36
C GLU A 484 11.68 -9.70 20.57
N CYS A 485 12.03 -8.42 20.36
CA CYS A 485 13.38 -7.91 20.56
C CYS A 485 13.68 -7.73 22.07
N ASN A 486 14.94 -7.90 22.43
CA ASN A 486 15.46 -7.61 23.77
C ASN A 486 16.39 -6.41 23.72
N PHE A 487 15.88 -5.20 23.94
CA PHE A 487 16.68 -3.98 23.93
C PHE A 487 17.52 -3.88 25.21
N ARG A 488 18.83 -3.78 25.03
CA ARG A 488 19.83 -3.74 26.11
C ARG A 488 20.73 -2.53 25.98
N GLN A 489 21.23 -2.06 27.09
CA GLN A 489 22.35 -1.13 27.14
C GLN A 489 23.66 -1.92 27.11
N ILE A 490 24.68 -1.37 26.46
CA ILE A 490 26.03 -1.94 26.49
C ILE A 490 26.54 -1.81 27.93
N PRO A 491 26.93 -2.92 28.59
CA PRO A 491 27.49 -2.84 29.93
C PRO A 491 28.81 -2.09 29.91
N PRO A 492 29.16 -1.34 30.95
CA PRO A 492 30.46 -0.71 31.02
C PRO A 492 31.59 -1.76 30.93
N PRO A 493 32.72 -1.43 30.28
CA PRO A 493 33.84 -2.35 30.15
C PRO A 493 34.33 -2.75 31.54
N ARG A 494 34.72 -4.01 31.70
CA ARG A 494 35.27 -4.51 32.96
C ARG A 494 36.72 -4.09 33.16
N TYR A 495 37.46 -4.01 32.03
CA TYR A 495 38.85 -3.61 31.94
C TYR A 495 39.03 -2.60 30.82
N PRO A 496 40.02 -1.68 30.88
CA PRO A 496 40.27 -0.73 29.79
C PRO A 496 40.53 -1.38 28.42
N GLU A 497 41.10 -2.60 28.43
CA GLU A 497 41.40 -3.39 27.23
C GLU A 497 40.14 -3.86 26.51
N ASP A 498 39.02 -4.01 27.22
CA ASP A 498 37.73 -4.44 26.65
C ASP A 498 37.23 -3.43 25.61
N GLU A 499 37.50 -2.12 25.78
CA GLU A 499 37.10 -1.06 24.82
C GLU A 499 37.76 -1.22 23.44
N TRP A 500 38.93 -1.87 23.40
CA TRP A 500 39.69 -2.09 22.18
C TRP A 500 39.61 -3.51 21.64
N SER A 501 38.80 -4.36 22.30
CA SER A 501 38.61 -5.73 21.88
C SER A 501 37.80 -5.80 20.58
N ALA A 502 38.20 -6.70 19.66
CA ALA A 502 37.45 -7.02 18.47
C ALA A 502 36.17 -7.85 18.75
N GLU A 503 36.12 -8.48 19.94
CA GLU A 503 34.95 -9.25 20.39
C GLU A 503 34.25 -8.52 21.54
N PRO A 504 32.89 -8.52 21.57
CA PRO A 504 32.13 -7.91 22.67
C PRO A 504 32.48 -8.55 24.03
N TRP A 505 32.76 -7.72 25.04
CA TRP A 505 33.01 -8.20 26.44
C TRP A 505 31.71 -8.64 27.17
N TYR A 506 30.58 -8.63 26.46
CA TYR A 506 29.26 -8.99 26.96
C TYR A 506 28.63 -10.08 26.10
N SER A 507 27.75 -10.85 26.72
CA SER A 507 27.01 -11.90 26.01
C SER A 507 25.94 -11.30 25.10
N VAL A 508 25.80 -11.84 23.89
CA VAL A 508 24.80 -11.45 22.90
C VAL A 508 23.92 -12.66 22.59
N ALA A 509 22.62 -12.54 22.86
CA ALA A 509 21.62 -13.51 22.45
C ALA A 509 21.01 -13.14 21.08
N PRO A 510 20.37 -14.08 20.35
CA PRO A 510 19.87 -13.83 18.99
C PRO A 510 18.91 -12.63 18.84
N ASN A 511 18.15 -12.29 19.89
CA ASN A 511 17.18 -11.20 19.86
C ASN A 511 17.67 -9.94 20.61
N ASP A 512 18.93 -9.93 21.06
CA ASP A 512 19.51 -8.78 21.75
C ASP A 512 19.76 -7.64 20.74
N ILE A 513 19.31 -6.46 21.09
CA ILE A 513 19.51 -5.22 20.33
C ILE A 513 20.16 -4.19 21.23
N PHE A 514 21.27 -3.62 20.76
CA PHE A 514 22.00 -2.55 21.43
C PHE A 514 21.86 -1.24 20.64
N PRO A 515 20.90 -0.36 20.97
CA PRO A 515 20.64 0.86 20.21
C PRO A 515 21.84 1.81 20.10
N GLU A 516 22.76 1.78 21.06
CA GLU A 516 24.00 2.56 21.05
C GLU A 516 24.88 2.21 19.84
N GLU A 517 24.86 0.94 19.40
CA GLU A 517 25.59 0.47 18.21
C GLU A 517 25.04 1.03 16.89
N PHE A 518 23.78 1.49 16.86
CA PHE A 518 23.22 2.08 15.64
C PHE A 518 24.05 3.26 15.14
N ALA A 519 24.66 4.03 16.05
CA ALA A 519 25.53 5.13 15.68
C ALA A 519 26.81 4.66 14.98
N THR A 520 27.32 3.50 15.34
CA THR A 520 28.54 2.91 14.78
C THR A 520 28.30 2.32 13.39
N PHE A 521 27.23 1.54 13.22
CA PHE A 521 26.95 0.84 11.97
C PHE A 521 26.28 1.71 10.90
N LEU A 522 25.39 2.62 11.31
CA LEU A 522 24.58 3.41 10.36
C LEU A 522 25.24 4.72 9.97
N LEU A 523 26.07 5.31 10.84
CA LEU A 523 26.46 6.72 10.77
C LEU A 523 27.97 6.89 10.55
N GLN A 524 28.50 6.21 9.54
CA GLN A 524 29.94 6.27 9.19
C GLN A 524 30.37 7.68 8.72
N LYS A 525 29.45 8.45 8.07
CA LYS A 525 29.71 9.82 7.63
C LYS A 525 29.44 10.80 8.80
N PRO A 526 30.41 11.64 9.24
CA PRO A 526 30.21 12.54 10.38
C PRO A 526 29.00 13.46 10.27
N GLN A 527 28.75 14.03 9.09
CA GLN A 527 27.59 14.89 8.83
C GLN A 527 26.25 14.14 9.02
N VAL A 528 26.15 12.90 8.53
CA VAL A 528 24.96 12.06 8.70
C VAL A 528 24.73 11.76 10.18
N ARG A 529 25.81 11.46 10.92
CA ARG A 529 25.78 11.21 12.36
C ARG A 529 25.27 12.42 13.13
N GLU A 530 25.79 13.59 12.83
CA GLU A 530 25.37 14.84 13.48
C GLU A 530 23.87 15.11 13.26
N ILE A 531 23.40 15.02 12.02
CA ILE A 531 21.99 15.24 11.67
C ILE A 531 21.09 14.22 12.41
N MET A 532 21.46 12.92 12.41
CA MET A 532 20.69 11.89 13.08
C MET A 532 20.62 12.09 14.59
N LEU A 533 21.72 12.48 15.23
CA LEU A 533 21.74 12.77 16.66
C LEU A 533 20.92 14.03 17.00
N GLN A 534 20.87 15.03 16.11
CA GLN A 534 20.01 16.21 16.29
C GLN A 534 18.52 15.87 16.16
N LEU A 535 18.14 15.04 15.18
CA LEU A 535 16.75 14.79 14.83
C LEU A 535 16.13 13.59 15.57
N HIS A 536 16.95 12.59 15.94
CA HIS A 536 16.48 11.27 16.38
C HIS A 536 17.32 10.70 17.52
N LYS A 537 17.80 11.54 18.43
CA LYS A 537 18.67 11.15 19.55
C LYS A 537 18.12 9.98 20.35
N GLU A 538 16.80 9.95 20.55
CA GLU A 538 16.12 8.92 21.32
C GLU A 538 16.27 7.50 20.75
N MET A 539 16.50 7.37 19.43
CA MET A 539 16.66 6.05 18.79
C MET A 539 17.93 5.31 19.26
N PHE A 540 18.91 6.04 19.81
CA PHE A 540 20.17 5.49 20.29
C PHE A 540 20.13 5.13 21.78
N ASP A 541 18.96 5.27 22.43
CA ASP A 541 18.75 4.93 23.85
C ASP A 541 17.86 3.69 23.99
N ALA A 542 18.38 2.64 24.61
CA ALA A 542 17.62 1.40 24.88
C ALA A 542 16.33 1.64 25.68
N ASN A 543 16.30 2.67 26.56
CA ASN A 543 15.11 2.97 27.35
C ASN A 543 13.95 3.47 26.50
N TYR A 544 14.20 4.21 25.42
CA TYR A 544 13.17 4.61 24.47
C TYR A 544 12.46 3.40 23.88
N TRP A 545 13.20 2.38 23.43
CA TRP A 545 12.65 1.16 22.84
C TRP A 545 11.89 0.32 23.86
N LYS A 546 12.43 0.21 25.09
CA LYS A 546 11.75 -0.49 26.20
C LYS A 546 10.42 0.17 26.56
N MET A 547 10.38 1.52 26.55
CA MET A 547 9.14 2.27 26.77
C MET A 547 8.10 1.96 25.69
N LEU A 548 8.49 1.98 24.40
CA LEU A 548 7.59 1.63 23.31
C LEU A 548 7.07 0.19 23.43
N GLN A 549 7.95 -0.78 23.78
CA GLN A 549 7.52 -2.16 24.02
C GLN A 549 6.52 -2.27 25.16
N SER A 550 6.73 -1.55 26.25
CA SER A 550 5.81 -1.54 27.40
C SER A 550 4.44 -1.01 26.98
N ASN A 551 4.40 0.10 26.24
CA ASN A 551 3.17 0.68 25.71
C ASN A 551 2.40 -0.31 24.82
N ILE A 552 3.11 -0.98 23.91
CA ILE A 552 2.50 -1.97 23.00
C ILE A 552 1.92 -3.15 23.78
N LYS A 553 2.64 -3.66 24.80
CA LYS A 553 2.19 -4.78 25.65
C LYS A 553 0.89 -4.48 26.42
N VAL A 554 0.69 -3.22 26.80
CA VAL A 554 -0.56 -2.78 27.46
C VAL A 554 -1.62 -2.25 26.49
N GLY A 555 -1.39 -2.42 25.17
CA GLY A 555 -2.36 -2.04 24.13
C GLY A 555 -2.37 -0.55 23.78
N VAL A 556 -1.41 0.23 24.25
CA VAL A 556 -1.23 1.64 23.91
C VAL A 556 -0.38 1.76 22.66
N PHE A 557 -1.01 2.12 21.55
CA PHE A 557 -0.34 2.34 20.27
C PHE A 557 -0.30 3.82 19.94
N GLU A 558 0.87 4.30 19.53
CA GLU A 558 1.01 5.67 19.03
C GLU A 558 0.24 5.86 17.72
N ASP A 559 -0.36 7.04 17.57
CA ASP A 559 -1.06 7.40 16.35
C ASP A 559 -0.08 7.83 15.26
N VAL A 560 -0.13 7.16 14.13
CA VAL A 560 0.69 7.49 12.96
C VAL A 560 -0.21 8.09 11.88
N TYR A 561 0.17 9.29 11.43
CA TYR A 561 -0.55 10.03 10.39
C TYR A 561 0.25 10.06 9.10
N PRO A 562 -0.41 10.10 7.91
CA PRO A 562 0.29 10.16 6.63
C PRO A 562 0.94 11.51 6.33
N TYR A 563 0.67 12.51 7.14
CA TYR A 563 1.18 13.87 7.02
C TYR A 563 2.02 14.26 8.25
N ARG A 564 2.92 15.21 8.06
CA ARG A 564 3.84 15.66 9.13
C ARG A 564 3.08 16.33 10.26
N ARG A 565 3.60 16.17 11.50
CA ARG A 565 3.02 16.76 12.72
C ARG A 565 2.74 18.26 12.60
N LYS A 566 3.64 19.01 11.95
CA LYS A 566 3.52 20.46 11.73
C LYS A 566 2.36 20.86 10.81
N LYS A 567 1.80 19.94 10.02
CA LYS A 567 0.61 20.19 9.19
C LYS A 567 -0.70 20.11 9.97
N ARG A 568 -0.70 19.54 11.17
CA ARG A 568 -1.89 19.37 12.00
C ARG A 568 -2.23 20.67 12.70
N PHE A 569 -3.47 21.11 12.63
CA PHE A 569 -3.94 22.40 13.17
C PHE A 569 -3.63 22.58 14.66
N LYS A 570 -3.77 21.52 15.47
CA LYS A 570 -3.47 21.59 16.90
C LYS A 570 -2.03 22.01 17.24
N TYR A 571 -1.08 21.78 16.34
CA TYR A 571 0.32 22.17 16.51
C TYR A 571 0.66 23.50 15.85
N GLN A 572 -0.25 24.06 15.05
CA GLN A 572 -0.12 25.39 14.45
C GLN A 572 -0.66 26.49 15.35
N ARG A 573 -1.57 26.13 16.28
CA ARG A 573 -2.21 27.07 17.23
C ARG A 573 -1.31 27.54 18.37
N GLY A 574 -0.16 26.92 18.59
CA GLY A 574 0.77 27.21 19.67
C GLY A 574 2.09 27.88 19.25
N GLY A 575 2.15 28.41 18.00
CA GLY A 575 3.30 29.13 17.47
C GLY A 575 3.12 30.64 17.50
#